data_335f77eeae2e0148383a8ae27434abf3
#
_entry.id   335f77eeae2e0148383a8ae27434abf3
#
_cell.length_a   1.000
_cell.length_b   1.000
_cell.length_c   1.000
_cell.angle_alpha   90.00
_cell.angle_beta   90.00
_cell.angle_gamma   90.00
#
_symmetry.space_group_name_H-M   'P 1'
#
loop_
_entity.id
_entity.type
_entity.pdbx_description
1 polymer ?
#
loop_
_entity_poly.entity_id
_entity_poly.type
_entity_poly.pdbx_seq_one_letter_code
_entity_poly.pdbx_strand_id
1 'polypeptide(L)'
;MAKTNFGSFLRDLRLHKGFGLRAFAKEIGWLPSNLSHTETGRINPPRDSKVLRHIAKILSLKEGTADWSTFFDLAAKDEPTRVPADVADFVREE
;
A
#
# COMPACT_ATOMS: atom_id res chain seq x y z
N MET A 1 -14.77 8.09 -12.90
CA MET A 1 -14.56 7.26 -11.75
C MET A 1 -13.09 7.11 -11.43
N ALA A 2 -12.74 7.32 -10.20
CA ALA A 2 -11.35 7.22 -9.79
C ALA A 2 -10.89 5.78 -9.75
N LYS A 3 -9.68 5.55 -10.19
CA LYS A 3 -9.09 4.22 -10.07
C LYS A 3 -8.69 3.96 -8.63
N THR A 4 -8.94 2.75 -8.17
CA THR A 4 -8.46 2.33 -6.87
C THR A 4 -7.01 1.88 -7.02
N ASN A 5 -6.14 2.44 -6.21
CA ASN A 5 -4.76 1.98 -6.14
C ASN A 5 -4.49 1.46 -4.73
N PHE A 6 -3.29 0.92 -4.54
CA PHE A 6 -2.96 0.33 -3.26
C PHE A 6 -3.11 1.33 -2.11
N GLY A 7 -2.59 2.53 -2.30
CA GLY A 7 -2.61 3.53 -1.23
C GLY A 7 -4.01 3.90 -0.79
N SER A 8 -4.90 4.17 -1.73
CA SER A 8 -6.26 4.55 -1.37
C SER A 8 -7.03 3.37 -0.79
N PHE A 9 -6.77 2.17 -1.30
CA PHE A 9 -7.41 0.97 -0.75
C PHE A 9 -6.94 0.71 0.69
N LEU A 10 -5.64 0.85 0.93
CA LEU A 10 -5.08 0.71 2.27
C LEU A 10 -5.70 1.72 3.24
N ARG A 11 -5.82 2.96 2.78
CA ARG A 11 -6.42 4.00 3.59
C ARG A 11 -7.87 3.68 3.94
N ASP A 12 -8.62 3.23 2.94
CA ASP A 12 -10.02 2.87 3.16
C ASP A 12 -10.16 1.73 4.17
N LEU A 13 -9.32 0.71 4.05
CA LEU A 13 -9.34 -0.41 4.99
C LEU A 13 -8.99 0.06 6.40
N ARG A 14 -7.99 0.93 6.51
CA ARG A 14 -7.56 1.48 7.79
C ARG A 14 -8.70 2.24 8.46
N LEU A 15 -9.34 3.12 7.71
CA LEU A 15 -10.44 3.92 8.24
C LEU A 15 -11.64 3.05 8.60
N HIS A 16 -11.89 2.04 7.79
CA HIS A 16 -13.00 1.12 8.06
C HIS A 16 -12.80 0.36 9.37
N LYS A 17 -11.54 0.05 9.69
CA LYS A 17 -11.20 -0.61 10.95
C LYS A 17 -11.17 0.36 12.13
N GLY A 18 -11.29 1.64 11.87
CA GLY A 18 -11.29 2.65 12.92
C GLY A 18 -9.91 3.10 13.37
N PHE A 19 -8.87 2.82 12.59
CA PHE A 19 -7.53 3.25 12.95
C PHE A 19 -7.24 4.67 12.49
N GLY A 20 -6.69 5.48 13.38
CA GLY A 20 -6.06 6.73 12.98
C GLY A 20 -4.71 6.43 12.32
N LEU A 21 -4.17 7.42 11.62
CA LEU A 21 -2.92 7.23 10.88
C LEU A 21 -1.77 6.80 11.80
N ARG A 22 -1.56 7.53 12.89
CA ARG A 22 -0.45 7.24 13.80
C ARG A 22 -0.61 5.89 14.49
N ALA A 23 -1.83 5.58 14.90
CA ALA A 23 -2.09 4.32 15.58
C ALA A 23 -1.81 3.14 14.64
N PHE A 24 -2.26 3.25 13.41
CA PHE A 24 -2.05 2.18 12.44
C PHE A 24 -0.57 2.03 12.10
N ALA A 25 0.12 3.15 11.90
CA ALA A 25 1.55 3.12 11.61
C ALA A 25 2.30 2.39 12.72
N LYS A 26 1.95 2.67 13.96
CA LYS A 26 2.56 2.01 15.11
C LYS A 26 2.30 0.50 15.09
N GLU A 27 1.06 0.11 14.76
CA GLU A 27 0.70 -1.31 14.73
C GLU A 27 1.47 -2.08 13.67
N ILE A 28 1.72 -1.46 12.53
CA ILE A 28 2.43 -2.13 11.45
C ILE A 28 3.94 -1.88 11.48
N GLY A 29 4.40 -1.10 12.45
CA GLY A 29 5.83 -0.85 12.63
C GLY A 29 6.42 0.16 11.66
N TRP A 30 5.62 1.08 11.16
CA TRP A 30 6.05 2.10 10.22
C TRP A 30 6.05 3.48 10.87
N LEU A 31 6.82 4.39 10.27
CA LEU A 31 6.69 5.80 10.62
C LEU A 31 5.39 6.34 10.03
N PRO A 32 4.70 7.24 10.75
CA PRO A 32 3.46 7.82 10.21
C PRO A 32 3.65 8.49 8.85
N SER A 33 4.80 9.15 8.63
CA SER A 33 5.07 9.78 7.35
C SER A 33 5.16 8.77 6.22
N ASN A 34 5.78 7.61 6.48
CA ASN A 34 5.87 6.56 5.48
C ASN A 34 4.49 6.02 5.13
N LEU A 35 3.66 5.82 6.13
CA LEU A 35 2.29 5.36 5.90
C LEU A 35 1.51 6.38 5.08
N SER A 36 1.60 7.65 5.45
CA SER A 36 0.93 8.72 4.74
C SER A 36 1.36 8.76 3.27
N HIS A 37 2.66 8.66 3.02
CA HIS A 37 3.18 8.69 1.65
C HIS A 37 2.73 7.48 0.85
N THR A 38 2.63 6.33 1.49
CA THR A 38 2.11 5.14 0.81
C THR A 38 0.64 5.32 0.46
N GLU A 39 -0.14 5.85 1.39
CA GLU A 39 -1.57 6.05 1.16
C GLU A 39 -1.87 7.07 0.07
N THR A 40 -1.00 8.05 -0.08
CA THR A 40 -1.19 9.09 -1.10
C THR A 40 -0.50 8.76 -2.42
N GLY A 41 0.17 7.62 -2.49
CA GLY A 41 0.81 7.18 -3.73
C GLY A 41 2.18 7.78 -3.98
N ARG A 42 2.76 8.48 -3.01
CA ARG A 42 4.09 9.07 -3.17
C ARG A 42 5.20 8.06 -3.14
N ILE A 43 5.00 6.98 -2.39
CA ILE A 43 5.95 5.88 -2.39
C ILE A 43 5.21 4.61 -2.75
N ASN A 44 5.93 3.66 -3.28
CA ASN A 44 5.35 2.42 -3.77
C ASN A 44 4.95 1.50 -2.63
N PRO A 45 3.99 0.59 -2.87
CA PRO A 45 3.63 -0.41 -1.88
C PRO A 45 4.82 -1.29 -1.53
N PRO A 46 4.82 -1.88 -0.32
CA PRO A 46 5.86 -2.84 0.01
C PRO A 46 5.78 -4.05 -0.92
N ARG A 47 6.94 -4.60 -1.26
CA ARG A 47 7.03 -5.74 -2.16
C ARG A 47 7.20 -7.04 -1.39
N ASP A 48 7.60 -6.95 -0.14
CA ASP A 48 7.83 -8.11 0.70
C ASP A 48 6.49 -8.68 1.14
N SER A 49 6.24 -9.93 0.76
CA SER A 49 4.98 -10.58 1.10
C SER A 49 4.78 -10.71 2.61
N LYS A 50 5.86 -10.81 3.37
CA LYS A 50 5.75 -10.88 4.83
C LYS A 50 5.21 -9.59 5.40
N VAL A 51 5.67 -8.46 4.86
CA VAL A 51 5.17 -7.15 5.29
C VAL A 51 3.70 -7.01 4.94
N LEU A 52 3.33 -7.39 3.72
CA LEU A 52 1.94 -7.31 3.27
C LEU A 52 1.03 -8.20 4.13
N ARG A 53 1.48 -9.40 4.46
CA ARG A 53 0.69 -10.30 5.30
C ARG A 53 0.51 -9.74 6.70
N HIS A 54 1.55 -9.10 7.23
CA HIS A 54 1.46 -8.48 8.54
C HIS A 54 0.41 -7.37 8.54
N ILE A 55 0.43 -6.52 7.53
CA ILE A 55 -0.55 -5.44 7.41
C ILE A 55 -1.96 -6.03 7.26
N ALA A 56 -2.10 -7.04 6.42
CA ALA A 56 -3.39 -7.69 6.22
C ALA A 56 -3.92 -8.27 7.52
N LYS A 57 -3.04 -8.85 8.33
CA LYS A 57 -3.43 -9.40 9.62
C LYS A 57 -3.95 -8.33 10.56
N ILE A 58 -3.25 -7.20 10.62
CA ILE A 58 -3.68 -6.08 11.47
C ILE A 58 -5.05 -5.57 11.01
N LEU A 59 -5.29 -5.58 9.70
CA LEU A 59 -6.56 -5.16 9.14
C LEU A 59 -7.64 -6.24 9.20
N SER A 60 -7.31 -7.39 9.74
CA SER A 60 -8.24 -8.53 9.85
C SER A 60 -8.74 -9.02 8.50
N LEU A 61 -7.91 -8.90 7.47
CA LEU A 61 -8.23 -9.46 6.17
C LEU A 61 -8.02 -10.96 6.21
N LYS A 62 -9.00 -11.71 5.73
CA LYS A 62 -8.91 -13.16 5.72
C LYS A 62 -8.53 -13.66 4.35
N GLU A 63 -7.62 -14.62 4.33
CA GLU A 63 -7.21 -15.27 3.11
C GLU A 63 -8.42 -15.87 2.40
N GLY A 64 -8.49 -15.71 1.08
CA GLY A 64 -9.60 -16.21 0.31
C GLY A 64 -10.77 -15.25 0.15
N THR A 65 -10.70 -14.08 0.79
CA THR A 65 -11.74 -13.06 0.61
C THR A 65 -11.38 -12.13 -0.53
N ALA A 66 -12.39 -11.40 -1.03
CA ALA A 66 -12.17 -10.43 -2.10
C ALA A 66 -11.21 -9.33 -1.65
N ASP A 67 -11.35 -8.87 -0.42
CA ASP A 67 -10.47 -7.81 0.10
C ASP A 67 -9.02 -8.26 0.18
N TRP A 68 -8.78 -9.50 0.60
CA TRP A 68 -7.44 -10.05 0.63
C TRP A 68 -6.84 -10.07 -0.78
N SER A 69 -7.59 -10.60 -1.75
CA SER A 69 -7.11 -10.68 -3.12
C SER A 69 -6.84 -9.31 -3.70
N THR A 70 -7.74 -8.36 -3.49
CA THR A 70 -7.58 -7.00 -3.99
C THR A 70 -6.36 -6.34 -3.37
N PHE A 71 -6.16 -6.55 -2.08
CA PHE A 71 -5.02 -5.96 -1.36
C PHE A 71 -3.69 -6.39 -2.00
N PHE A 72 -3.53 -7.69 -2.20
CA PHE A 72 -2.28 -8.22 -2.79
C PHE A 72 -2.16 -7.88 -4.27
N ASP A 73 -3.26 -7.90 -5.01
CA ASP A 73 -3.23 -7.55 -6.42
C ASP A 73 -2.82 -6.10 -6.63
N LEU A 74 -3.35 -5.19 -5.83
CA LEU A 74 -3.00 -3.78 -5.95
C LEU A 74 -1.55 -3.53 -5.57
N ALA A 75 -1.04 -4.24 -4.58
CA ALA A 75 0.36 -4.12 -4.22
C ALA A 75 1.27 -4.53 -5.37
N ALA A 76 0.88 -5.58 -6.08
CA ALA A 76 1.68 -6.07 -7.20
C ALA A 76 1.58 -5.13 -8.41
N LYS A 77 0.43 -4.52 -8.63
CA LYS A 77 0.24 -3.67 -9.80
C LYS A 77 0.92 -2.32 -9.68
N ASP A 78 1.09 -1.83 -8.48
CA ASP A 78 1.73 -0.53 -8.28
C ASP A 78 3.24 -0.66 -8.29
N GLU A 79 3.77 -1.13 -9.42
CA GLU A 79 5.19 -1.38 -9.58
C GLU A 79 5.94 -0.08 -9.83
N PRO A 80 7.11 0.09 -9.21
CA PRO A 80 7.91 1.28 -9.47
C PRO A 80 8.40 1.38 -10.92
N THR A 81 8.50 0.27 -11.60
CA THR A 81 8.96 0.24 -12.99
C THR A 81 8.04 0.97 -13.95
N ARG A 82 6.85 1.30 -13.52
CA ARG A 82 5.93 2.03 -14.38
C ARG A 82 6.22 3.50 -14.47
N VAL A 83 7.07 3.91 -13.67
CA VAL A 83 7.47 5.30 -13.75
C VAL A 83 8.17 5.54 -15.05
N PRO A 84 8.27 6.05 -15.59
CA PRO A 84 8.70 6.30 -16.53
C PRO A 84 9.37 6.57 -17.18
N ALA A 85 9.46 6.19 -17.15
CA ALA A 85 10.06 6.21 -17.55
C ALA A 85 10.39 7.15 -17.90
N ASP A 86 10.30 7.23 -17.42
CA ASP A 86 10.56 7.67 -17.62
C ASP A 86 11.13 8.18 -17.28
N VAL A 87 11.43 8.04 -16.83
CA VAL A 87 11.82 8.00 -16.50
C VAL A 87 12.49 8.01 -16.31
N ALA A 88 12.88 7.99 -16.33
CA ALA A 88 13.31 7.54 -16.37
C ALA A 88 13.87 7.77 -16.33
N ASP A 89 14.03 7.88 -16.42
CA ASP A 89 14.39 7.67 -16.55
C ASP A 89 14.84 8.08 -16.13
N PHE A 90 15.20 8.30 -15.89
CA PHE A 90 15.46 8.07 -15.59
C PHE A 90 16.07 8.08 -15.22
N VAL A 91 16.40 8.13 -15.15
CA VAL A 91 16.65 7.51 -15.00
C VAL A 91 17.35 7.32 -14.95
N ARG A 92 17.87 7.58 -14.91
CA ARG A 92 18.23 7.01 -15.11
C ARG A 92 18.60 7.06 -15.36
N GLU A 93 18.68 7.29 -15.56
CA GLU A 93 18.59 6.97 -15.90
C GLU A 93 18.78 7.04 -15.92
N GLU A 94 19.20 7.44 -15.99
CA GLU A 94 19.02 7.16 -16.12
C GLU A 94 19.13 7.17 -16.09
#